data_4e414d717014a1e5db546f70bb827917
#
_entry.id   4e414d717014a1e5db546f70bb827917
#
_cell.length_a   1.000
_cell.length_b   1.000
_cell.length_c   1.000
_cell.angle_alpha   90.00
_cell.angle_beta   90.00
_cell.angle_gamma   90.00
#
_symmetry.space_group_name_H-M   'P 1'
#
loop_
_entity.id
_entity.type
_entity.pdbx_description
1 polymer ?
#
loop_
_entity_poly.entity_id
_entity_poly.type
_entity_poly.pdbx_seq_one_letter_code
_entity_poly.pdbx_strand_id
1 'polypeptide(L)'
;MSKEKVVHARSGWPVLVLDVILYLVFIAVAIRAARREDGWLALQAGLTLAASIVVSIGFFIVNPNQAAVLLLFGEYRGSVKSNGFWWANPLLKKAKISLRVRNHESAKLKVNDKAGNPIEIAAIVVWKVVDTFEAQFEVDNYLDYVKVQSESAVRHLASAYAYDGDETEVTLRGATDEVSHRLQVELQERLGRAGVEVIETRLSHLAYAPEIAGAMLRRQQASAVVAARTKIVEGAVGMVELALVGLGRTGLVQLDEERKAAMVSNLLVVLCSEHAAEPVINAGTLYP
;
A
#
# COMPACT_ATOMS: atom_id res chain seq x y z
N MET A 1 -25.00 15.44 0.15
CA MET A 1 -24.19 14.40 0.83
C MET A 1 -24.25 14.66 2.32
N SER A 2 -24.79 13.75 3.11
CA SER A 2 -24.77 13.88 4.57
C SER A 2 -23.35 13.56 5.06
N LYS A 3 -22.77 14.52 5.78
CA LYS A 3 -21.42 14.33 6.37
C LYS A 3 -21.54 13.52 7.66
N GLU A 4 -20.49 12.79 7.99
CA GLU A 4 -20.41 12.08 9.26
C GLU A 4 -20.71 13.02 10.44
N LYS A 5 -21.66 12.62 11.29
CA LYS A 5 -22.01 13.33 12.52
C LYS A 5 -21.46 12.56 13.70
N VAL A 6 -20.38 13.07 14.31
CA VAL A 6 -19.86 12.48 15.55
C VAL A 6 -20.79 12.88 16.72
N VAL A 7 -21.33 11.89 17.42
CA VAL A 7 -22.24 12.07 18.53
C VAL A 7 -21.63 11.45 19.79
N HIS A 8 -21.75 12.18 20.90
CA HIS A 8 -21.42 11.64 22.23
C HIS A 8 -22.66 10.97 22.82
N ALA A 9 -22.60 9.65 22.98
CA ALA A 9 -23.61 8.92 23.71
C ALA A 9 -23.54 9.24 25.22
N ARG A 10 -24.59 8.96 25.96
CA ARG A 10 -24.59 9.10 27.42
C ARG A 10 -23.70 8.02 28.04
N SER A 11 -22.96 8.37 29.10
CA SER A 11 -22.21 7.37 29.87
C SER A 11 -23.15 6.25 30.34
N GLY A 12 -22.74 5.01 30.15
CA GLY A 12 -23.51 3.84 30.56
C GLY A 12 -23.56 3.64 32.10
N TRP A 13 -22.56 4.13 32.82
CA TRP A 13 -22.45 3.89 34.27
C TRP A 13 -23.62 4.44 35.09
N PRO A 14 -24.06 5.71 34.96
CA PRO A 14 -25.22 6.22 35.70
C PRO A 14 -26.52 5.48 35.35
N VAL A 15 -26.68 5.13 34.07
CA VAL A 15 -27.86 4.41 33.61
C VAL A 15 -27.86 2.97 34.12
N LEU A 16 -26.69 2.34 34.24
CA LEU A 16 -26.55 1.01 34.83
C LEU A 16 -27.00 1.01 36.30
N VAL A 17 -26.54 2.03 37.07
CA VAL A 17 -26.99 2.17 38.47
C VAL A 17 -28.55 2.30 38.56
N LEU A 18 -29.13 3.13 37.68
CA LEU A 18 -30.58 3.26 37.59
C LEU A 18 -31.28 1.94 37.24
N ASP A 19 -30.71 1.20 36.27
CA ASP A 19 -31.28 -0.08 35.84
C ASP A 19 -31.20 -1.13 36.95
N VAL A 20 -30.10 -1.20 37.68
CA VAL A 20 -29.99 -2.07 38.88
C VAL A 20 -31.01 -1.71 39.93
N ILE A 21 -31.26 -0.42 40.18
CA ILE A 21 -32.31 0.02 41.12
C ILE A 21 -33.68 -0.42 40.64
N LEU A 22 -33.99 -0.31 39.34
CA LEU A 22 -35.23 -0.77 38.75
C LEU A 22 -35.44 -2.27 38.94
N TYR A 23 -34.39 -3.10 38.75
CA TYR A 23 -34.46 -4.54 39.03
C TYR A 23 -34.68 -4.86 40.52
N LEU A 24 -34.04 -4.11 41.44
CA LEU A 24 -34.28 -4.26 42.88
C LEU A 24 -35.72 -3.89 43.28
N VAL A 25 -36.25 -2.81 42.70
CA VAL A 25 -37.64 -2.40 42.88
C VAL A 25 -38.59 -3.49 42.34
N PHE A 26 -38.32 -4.01 41.14
CA PHE A 26 -39.10 -5.13 40.59
C PHE A 26 -39.12 -6.32 41.57
N ILE A 27 -37.97 -6.76 42.09
CA ILE A 27 -37.86 -7.88 43.02
C ILE A 27 -38.68 -7.59 44.30
N ALA A 28 -38.55 -6.38 44.86
CA ALA A 28 -39.29 -6.00 46.08
C ALA A 28 -40.82 -5.98 45.86
N VAL A 29 -41.30 -5.45 44.74
CA VAL A 29 -42.72 -5.42 44.39
C VAL A 29 -43.24 -6.81 44.09
N ALA A 30 -42.48 -7.65 43.38
CA ALA A 30 -42.85 -9.04 43.08
C ALA A 30 -43.00 -9.89 44.36
N ILE A 31 -42.07 -9.74 45.32
CA ILE A 31 -42.15 -10.42 46.63
C ILE A 31 -43.40 -9.95 47.39
N ARG A 32 -43.72 -8.64 47.37
CA ARG A 32 -44.93 -8.12 48.02
C ARG A 32 -46.21 -8.62 47.35
N ALA A 33 -46.23 -8.64 46.01
CA ALA A 33 -47.36 -9.19 45.24
C ALA A 33 -47.61 -10.65 45.57
N ALA A 34 -46.57 -11.48 45.62
CA ALA A 34 -46.67 -12.88 45.99
C ALA A 34 -47.15 -13.11 47.42
N ARG A 35 -46.79 -12.24 48.39
CA ARG A 35 -47.20 -12.34 49.77
C ARG A 35 -48.67 -11.90 50.05
N ARG A 36 -49.16 -10.94 49.22
CA ARG A 36 -50.50 -10.35 49.41
C ARG A 36 -51.53 -10.88 48.44
N GLU A 37 -51.13 -11.69 47.49
CA GLU A 37 -51.99 -12.21 46.40
C GLU A 37 -52.73 -11.08 45.65
N ASP A 38 -52.07 -9.88 45.56
CA ASP A 38 -52.69 -8.70 45.03
C ASP A 38 -52.30 -8.56 43.52
N GLY A 39 -53.31 -8.70 42.67
CA GLY A 39 -53.16 -8.64 41.23
C GLY A 39 -52.66 -7.29 40.74
N TRP A 40 -52.94 -6.17 41.45
CA TRP A 40 -52.42 -4.84 41.09
C TRP A 40 -50.90 -4.71 41.32
N LEU A 41 -50.39 -5.30 42.40
CA LEU A 41 -48.96 -5.36 42.68
C LEU A 41 -48.25 -6.27 41.66
N ALA A 42 -48.88 -7.35 41.23
CA ALA A 42 -48.34 -8.20 40.18
C ALA A 42 -48.25 -7.47 38.84
N LEU A 43 -49.22 -6.64 38.46
CA LEU A 43 -49.19 -5.81 37.29
C LEU A 43 -48.05 -4.77 37.37
N GLN A 44 -47.86 -4.10 38.51
CA GLN A 44 -46.76 -3.15 38.72
C GLN A 44 -45.38 -3.84 38.61
N ALA A 45 -45.25 -5.07 39.15
CA ALA A 45 -44.02 -5.84 38.97
C ALA A 45 -43.75 -6.15 37.49
N GLY A 46 -44.77 -6.54 36.73
CA GLY A 46 -44.63 -6.75 35.28
C GLY A 46 -44.19 -5.49 34.51
N LEU A 47 -44.76 -4.34 34.84
CA LEU A 47 -44.40 -3.05 34.20
C LEU A 47 -42.96 -2.62 34.54
N THR A 48 -42.53 -2.79 35.81
CA THR A 48 -41.17 -2.45 36.21
C THR A 48 -40.13 -3.37 35.55
N LEU A 49 -40.42 -4.65 35.41
CA LEU A 49 -39.59 -5.60 34.69
C LEU A 49 -39.48 -5.22 33.22
N ALA A 50 -40.59 -4.92 32.57
CA ALA A 50 -40.61 -4.51 31.18
C ALA A 50 -39.76 -3.23 30.95
N ALA A 51 -39.87 -2.24 31.86
CA ALA A 51 -39.08 -1.02 31.83
C ALA A 51 -37.58 -1.33 31.99
N SER A 52 -37.18 -2.19 32.93
CA SER A 52 -35.76 -2.58 33.10
C SER A 52 -35.22 -3.29 31.86
N ILE A 53 -35.96 -4.20 31.26
CA ILE A 53 -35.54 -4.89 30.03
C ILE A 53 -35.32 -3.86 28.89
N VAL A 54 -36.22 -2.90 28.71
CA VAL A 54 -36.09 -1.86 27.67
C VAL A 54 -34.86 -1.00 27.92
N VAL A 55 -34.56 -0.60 29.17
CA VAL A 55 -33.36 0.18 29.50
C VAL A 55 -32.10 -0.65 29.23
N SER A 56 -32.09 -1.94 29.59
CA SER A 56 -30.97 -2.86 29.40
C SER A 56 -30.56 -3.01 27.92
N ILE A 57 -31.50 -2.99 26.98
CA ILE A 57 -31.23 -3.06 25.52
C ILE A 57 -30.41 -1.83 25.02
N GLY A 58 -30.53 -0.72 25.77
CA GLY A 58 -29.82 0.53 25.42
C GLY A 58 -28.29 0.47 25.54
N PHE A 59 -27.75 -0.43 26.37
CA PHE A 59 -26.32 -0.51 26.63
C PHE A 59 -25.51 -1.02 25.43
N PHE A 60 -24.31 -0.45 25.22
CA PHE A 60 -23.34 -0.93 24.28
C PHE A 60 -21.92 -0.50 24.66
N ILE A 61 -20.95 -1.26 24.16
CA ILE A 61 -19.53 -1.03 24.39
C ILE A 61 -18.87 -0.68 23.06
N VAL A 62 -18.06 0.37 23.06
CA VAL A 62 -17.18 0.75 21.95
C VAL A 62 -15.75 0.50 22.39
N ASN A 63 -15.06 -0.39 21.69
CA ASN A 63 -13.66 -0.72 21.96
C ASN A 63 -12.72 0.36 21.36
N PRO A 64 -11.47 0.46 21.83
CA PRO A 64 -10.47 1.31 21.20
C PRO A 64 -10.33 1.00 19.70
N ASN A 65 -10.23 2.06 18.88
CA ASN A 65 -10.22 1.96 17.42
C ASN A 65 -11.44 1.21 16.82
N GLN A 66 -12.59 1.46 17.40
CA GLN A 66 -13.89 1.01 16.91
C GLN A 66 -14.87 2.18 16.98
N ALA A 67 -15.81 2.22 16.05
CA ALA A 67 -16.95 3.15 16.10
C ALA A 67 -18.25 2.39 16.09
N ALA A 68 -19.29 2.99 16.67
CA ALA A 68 -20.65 2.50 16.61
C ALA A 68 -21.51 3.51 15.83
N VAL A 69 -22.04 3.07 14.70
CA VAL A 69 -22.98 3.82 13.86
C VAL A 69 -24.38 3.62 14.39
N LEU A 70 -25.10 4.70 14.67
CA LEU A 70 -26.43 4.70 15.28
C LEU A 70 -27.49 5.01 14.22
N LEU A 71 -28.45 4.08 14.05
CA LEU A 71 -29.57 4.20 13.13
C LEU A 71 -30.90 4.15 13.91
N LEU A 72 -31.80 5.05 13.62
CA LEU A 72 -33.15 5.06 14.16
C LEU A 72 -34.16 4.85 13.01
N PHE A 73 -34.78 3.69 12.93
CA PHE A 73 -35.74 3.36 11.88
C PHE A 73 -35.24 3.63 10.44
N GLY A 74 -33.94 3.38 10.18
CA GLY A 74 -33.29 3.63 8.89
C GLY A 74 -32.67 5.01 8.74
N GLU A 75 -32.94 5.96 9.64
CA GLU A 75 -32.33 7.27 9.63
C GLU A 75 -30.98 7.27 10.38
N TYR A 76 -29.93 7.82 9.77
CA TYR A 76 -28.63 7.99 10.42
C TYR A 76 -28.69 9.08 11.48
N ARG A 77 -28.38 8.74 12.71
CA ARG A 77 -28.36 9.68 13.86
C ARG A 77 -26.98 10.14 14.27
N GLY A 78 -25.95 9.41 13.87
CA GLY A 78 -24.56 9.73 14.14
C GLY A 78 -23.70 8.53 14.45
N SER A 79 -22.40 8.78 14.64
CA SER A 79 -21.38 7.77 14.96
C SER A 79 -20.71 8.09 16.28
N VAL A 80 -20.56 7.09 17.15
CA VAL A 80 -19.84 7.18 18.42
C VAL A 80 -18.46 6.58 18.21
N LYS A 81 -17.42 7.43 18.21
CA LYS A 81 -16.00 7.04 18.05
C LYS A 81 -15.23 6.93 19.37
N SER A 82 -15.78 7.52 20.43
CA SER A 82 -15.16 7.45 21.76
C SER A 82 -15.33 6.05 22.34
N ASN A 83 -14.20 5.46 22.77
CA ASN A 83 -14.22 4.17 23.46
C ASN A 83 -14.84 4.29 24.85
N GLY A 84 -15.46 3.21 25.32
CA GLY A 84 -16.07 3.15 26.64
C GLY A 84 -17.38 2.39 26.68
N PHE A 85 -18.04 2.49 27.83
CA PHE A 85 -19.37 1.94 28.11
C PHE A 85 -20.42 3.03 27.98
N TRP A 86 -21.34 2.84 27.04
CA TRP A 86 -22.30 3.85 26.63
C TRP A 86 -23.72 3.32 26.70
N TRP A 87 -24.64 4.26 26.81
CA TRP A 87 -26.07 4.00 26.71
C TRP A 87 -26.71 4.92 25.66
N ALA A 88 -27.53 4.35 24.82
CA ALA A 88 -28.31 5.08 23.82
C ALA A 88 -29.74 4.50 23.78
N ASN A 89 -30.65 5.26 23.15
CA ASN A 89 -32.01 4.82 22.99
C ASN A 89 -32.07 3.35 22.51
N PRO A 90 -32.82 2.48 23.20
CA PRO A 90 -32.96 1.05 22.88
C PRO A 90 -33.47 0.79 21.46
N LEU A 91 -34.20 1.73 20.85
CA LEU A 91 -34.72 1.63 19.48
C LEU A 91 -33.65 1.87 18.42
N LEU A 92 -32.45 2.33 18.81
CA LEU A 92 -31.32 2.55 17.90
C LEU A 92 -30.65 1.22 17.55
N LYS A 93 -30.56 0.92 16.25
CA LYS A 93 -29.67 -0.12 15.72
C LYS A 93 -28.23 0.37 15.80
N LYS A 94 -27.34 -0.46 16.32
CA LYS A 94 -25.92 -0.13 16.56
C LYS A 94 -25.06 -1.00 15.64
N ALA A 95 -24.49 -0.44 14.58
CA ALA A 95 -23.55 -1.13 13.69
C ALA A 95 -22.11 -0.77 14.08
N LYS A 96 -21.27 -1.78 14.32
CA LYS A 96 -19.88 -1.56 14.73
C LYS A 96 -18.95 -1.61 13.52
N ILE A 97 -18.08 -0.59 13.38
CA ILE A 97 -17.07 -0.50 12.34
C ILE A 97 -15.70 -0.41 12.99
N SER A 98 -14.73 -1.16 12.47
CA SER A 98 -13.35 -1.11 12.93
C SER A 98 -12.62 0.04 12.25
N LEU A 99 -11.97 0.90 13.05
CA LEU A 99 -11.11 2.00 12.58
C LEU A 99 -9.63 1.61 12.61
N ARG A 100 -9.32 0.32 12.87
CA ARG A 100 -7.94 -0.17 12.91
C ARG A 100 -7.34 -0.15 11.51
N VAL A 101 -6.03 0.07 11.46
CA VAL A 101 -5.25 -0.10 10.23
C VAL A 101 -5.35 -1.55 9.77
N ARG A 102 -5.53 -1.73 8.48
CA ARG A 102 -5.63 -3.03 7.82
C ARG A 102 -4.69 -3.07 6.62
N ASN A 103 -4.16 -4.25 6.35
CA ASN A 103 -3.39 -4.53 5.17
C ASN A 103 -4.26 -5.36 4.21
N HIS A 104 -4.22 -5.00 2.95
CA HIS A 104 -4.77 -5.78 1.85
C HIS A 104 -3.65 -6.05 0.85
N GLU A 105 -3.36 -7.31 0.59
CA GLU A 105 -2.47 -7.73 -0.49
C GLU A 105 -3.33 -8.17 -1.68
N SER A 106 -3.11 -7.54 -2.84
CA SER A 106 -3.80 -7.93 -4.07
C SER A 106 -3.34 -9.32 -4.52
N ALA A 107 -4.20 -10.03 -5.25
CA ALA A 107 -3.75 -11.21 -5.97
C ALA A 107 -2.65 -10.85 -6.97
N LYS A 108 -1.82 -11.82 -7.36
CA LYS A 108 -0.88 -11.65 -8.48
C LYS A 108 -1.68 -11.51 -9.76
N LEU A 109 -1.63 -10.33 -10.35
CA LEU A 109 -2.33 -10.00 -11.58
C LEU A 109 -1.39 -10.15 -12.76
N LYS A 110 -1.80 -10.94 -13.76
CA LYS A 110 -1.11 -11.00 -15.04
C LYS A 110 -1.68 -9.90 -15.94
N VAL A 111 -0.83 -8.95 -16.31
CA VAL A 111 -1.20 -7.76 -17.09
C VAL A 111 -0.08 -7.42 -18.08
N ASN A 112 -0.38 -6.60 -19.07
CA ASN A 112 0.65 -6.07 -19.95
C ASN A 112 1.14 -4.71 -19.42
N ASP A 113 2.43 -4.49 -19.49
CA ASP A 113 3.06 -3.20 -19.21
C ASP A 113 2.81 -2.19 -20.35
N LYS A 114 3.29 -0.95 -20.21
CA LYS A 114 3.21 0.10 -21.24
C LYS A 114 3.83 -0.34 -22.58
N ALA A 115 4.84 -1.18 -22.57
CA ALA A 115 5.51 -1.71 -23.76
C ALA A 115 4.81 -2.96 -24.36
N GLY A 116 3.72 -3.43 -23.75
CA GLY A 116 2.98 -4.62 -24.18
C GLY A 116 3.56 -5.95 -23.68
N ASN A 117 4.53 -5.92 -22.78
CA ASN A 117 5.11 -7.14 -22.21
C ASN A 117 4.21 -7.69 -21.09
N PRO A 118 3.89 -8.99 -21.07
CA PRO A 118 3.15 -9.61 -19.99
C PRO A 118 3.99 -9.67 -18.71
N ILE A 119 3.46 -9.07 -17.63
CA ILE A 119 4.08 -9.04 -16.31
C ILE A 119 3.11 -9.59 -15.25
N GLU A 120 3.66 -10.10 -14.16
CA GLU A 120 2.93 -10.42 -12.94
C GLU A 120 3.22 -9.35 -11.90
N ILE A 121 2.17 -8.71 -11.40
CA ILE A 121 2.25 -7.63 -10.44
C ILE A 121 1.28 -7.84 -9.29
N ALA A 122 1.71 -7.52 -8.07
CA ALA A 122 0.86 -7.45 -6.89
C ALA A 122 1.29 -6.27 -6.01
N ALA A 123 0.36 -5.74 -5.23
CA ALA A 123 0.62 -4.64 -4.32
C ALA A 123 -0.01 -4.88 -2.94
N ILE A 124 0.63 -4.35 -1.92
CA ILE A 124 0.08 -4.25 -0.57
C ILE A 124 -0.44 -2.83 -0.40
N VAL A 125 -1.67 -2.73 0.09
CA VAL A 125 -2.36 -1.48 0.41
C VAL A 125 -2.63 -1.44 1.90
N VAL A 126 -2.08 -0.47 2.59
CA VAL A 126 -2.30 -0.21 4.02
C VAL A 126 -3.33 0.90 4.14
N TRP A 127 -4.43 0.63 4.84
CA TRP A 127 -5.57 1.51 4.88
C TRP A 127 -6.34 1.44 6.20
N LYS A 128 -7.18 2.44 6.47
CA LYS A 128 -8.11 2.48 7.61
C LYS A 128 -9.41 3.20 7.23
N VAL A 129 -10.48 2.94 7.97
CA VAL A 129 -11.72 3.71 7.85
C VAL A 129 -11.57 5.02 8.63
N VAL A 130 -11.91 6.14 8.01
CA VAL A 130 -11.90 7.49 8.60
C VAL A 130 -13.32 8.02 8.74
N ASP A 131 -14.14 7.87 7.71
CA ASP A 131 -15.56 8.23 7.72
C ASP A 131 -16.42 6.97 7.81
N THR A 132 -17.09 6.82 8.94
CA THR A 132 -17.93 5.65 9.20
C THR A 132 -19.29 5.71 8.51
N PHE A 133 -19.76 6.91 8.18
CA PHE A 133 -20.98 7.08 7.40
C PHE A 133 -20.77 6.60 5.96
N GLU A 134 -19.74 7.09 5.30
CA GLU A 134 -19.43 6.69 3.93
C GLU A 134 -19.14 5.19 3.85
N ALA A 135 -18.35 4.65 4.79
CA ALA A 135 -18.03 3.22 4.81
C ALA A 135 -19.25 2.30 5.03
N GLN A 136 -20.31 2.80 5.69
CA GLN A 136 -21.49 2.01 6.01
C GLN A 136 -22.62 2.15 4.99
N PHE A 137 -22.72 3.31 4.28
CA PHE A 137 -23.90 3.64 3.50
C PHE A 137 -23.62 4.01 2.05
N GLU A 138 -22.40 4.44 1.70
CA GLU A 138 -22.07 4.78 0.30
C GLU A 138 -21.62 3.56 -0.50
N VAL A 139 -21.16 2.50 0.18
CA VAL A 139 -20.76 1.24 -0.43
C VAL A 139 -21.43 0.07 0.31
N ASP A 140 -21.75 -0.99 -0.41
CA ASP A 140 -22.40 -2.17 0.17
C ASP A 140 -21.46 -2.89 1.14
N ASN A 141 -20.22 -3.15 0.71
CA ASN A 141 -19.17 -3.74 1.55
C ASN A 141 -17.84 -3.03 1.29
N TYR A 142 -17.42 -2.19 2.21
CA TYR A 142 -16.16 -1.43 2.06
C TYR A 142 -14.92 -2.33 1.98
N LEU A 143 -14.93 -3.55 2.54
CA LEU A 143 -13.82 -4.49 2.44
C LEU A 143 -13.66 -5.02 1.01
N ASP A 144 -14.76 -5.44 0.39
CA ASP A 144 -14.76 -5.91 -0.99
C ASP A 144 -14.51 -4.76 -1.97
N TYR A 145 -15.02 -3.57 -1.63
CA TYR A 145 -14.77 -2.36 -2.42
C TYR A 145 -13.27 -2.03 -2.48
N VAL A 146 -12.57 -2.03 -1.32
CA VAL A 146 -11.11 -1.83 -1.27
C VAL A 146 -10.38 -2.86 -2.11
N LYS A 147 -10.77 -4.14 -2.02
CA LYS A 147 -10.15 -5.22 -2.80
C LYS A 147 -10.27 -4.98 -4.30
N VAL A 148 -11.47 -4.76 -4.80
CA VAL A 148 -11.74 -4.58 -6.23
C VAL A 148 -11.07 -3.31 -6.78
N GLN A 149 -11.13 -2.21 -6.03
CA GLN A 149 -10.48 -0.96 -6.44
C GLN A 149 -8.96 -1.05 -6.42
N SER A 150 -8.39 -1.78 -5.46
CA SER A 150 -6.94 -2.02 -5.41
C SER A 150 -6.46 -2.82 -6.61
N GLU A 151 -7.14 -3.91 -6.98
CA GLU A 151 -6.80 -4.70 -8.16
C GLU A 151 -6.94 -3.87 -9.46
N SER A 152 -7.98 -3.04 -9.56
CA SER A 152 -8.19 -2.15 -10.70
C SER A 152 -7.10 -1.09 -10.83
N ALA A 153 -6.70 -0.46 -9.72
CA ALA A 153 -5.64 0.55 -9.71
C ALA A 153 -4.27 -0.06 -10.06
N VAL A 154 -3.94 -1.24 -9.51
CA VAL A 154 -2.71 -1.95 -9.85
C VAL A 154 -2.66 -2.30 -11.34
N ARG A 155 -3.77 -2.74 -11.94
CA ARG A 155 -3.86 -3.01 -13.38
C ARG A 155 -3.66 -1.75 -14.22
N HIS A 156 -4.29 -0.65 -13.83
CA HIS A 156 -4.14 0.65 -14.50
C HIS A 156 -2.70 1.15 -14.41
N LEU A 157 -2.11 1.11 -13.23
CA LEU A 157 -0.72 1.48 -13.00
C LEU A 157 0.23 0.66 -13.89
N ALA A 158 0.05 -0.66 -13.95
CA ALA A 158 0.89 -1.54 -14.76
C ALA A 158 0.84 -1.18 -16.25
N SER A 159 -0.34 -0.82 -16.78
CA SER A 159 -0.46 -0.41 -18.18
C SER A 159 0.10 0.99 -18.47
N ALA A 160 0.25 1.84 -17.45
CA ALA A 160 0.78 3.19 -17.60
C ALA A 160 2.31 3.27 -17.62
N TYR A 161 3.01 2.30 -17.02
CA TYR A 161 4.46 2.27 -16.87
C TYR A 161 5.06 1.03 -17.52
N ALA A 162 6.26 1.18 -18.14
CA ALA A 162 7.06 0.05 -18.58
C ALA A 162 7.66 -0.68 -17.36
N TYR A 163 7.88 -2.00 -17.48
CA TYR A 163 8.53 -2.81 -16.45
C TYR A 163 9.96 -2.33 -16.20
N ASP A 164 10.76 -2.22 -17.26
CA ASP A 164 12.11 -1.61 -17.25
C ASP A 164 12.30 -0.75 -18.50
N GLY A 165 13.30 0.13 -18.50
CA GLY A 165 13.59 1.06 -19.59
C GLY A 165 14.89 1.80 -19.33
N ASP A 166 15.13 2.88 -20.07
CA ASP A 166 16.29 3.72 -19.92
C ASP A 166 16.27 4.51 -18.59
N GLU A 167 17.43 4.92 -18.09
CA GLU A 167 17.59 5.65 -16.82
C GLU A 167 16.79 6.96 -16.74
N THR A 168 16.32 7.49 -17.87
CA THR A 168 15.55 8.74 -17.97
C THR A 168 14.04 8.55 -17.80
N GLU A 169 13.51 7.33 -17.90
CA GLU A 169 12.08 7.03 -17.78
C GLU A 169 11.74 6.46 -16.41
N VAL A 170 10.57 6.88 -15.89
CA VAL A 170 9.98 6.27 -14.68
C VAL A 170 9.47 4.88 -15.05
N THR A 171 10.08 3.85 -14.48
CA THR A 171 9.70 2.45 -14.70
C THR A 171 9.22 1.78 -13.42
N LEU A 172 8.45 0.70 -13.55
CA LEU A 172 7.94 -0.05 -12.39
C LEU A 172 9.07 -0.59 -11.50
N ARG A 173 10.20 -0.98 -12.11
CA ARG A 173 11.35 -1.54 -11.42
C ARG A 173 12.33 -0.47 -10.92
N GLY A 174 12.56 0.58 -11.70
CA GLY A 174 13.60 1.58 -11.42
C GLY A 174 13.19 2.65 -10.43
N ALA A 175 11.91 3.04 -10.43
CA ALA A 175 11.36 4.13 -9.62
C ALA A 175 10.23 3.64 -8.69
N THR A 176 10.50 2.59 -7.91
CA THR A 176 9.51 1.91 -7.08
C THR A 176 8.79 2.85 -6.10
N ASP A 177 9.49 3.82 -5.51
CA ASP A 177 8.91 4.75 -4.54
C ASP A 177 7.95 5.73 -5.21
N GLU A 178 8.30 6.27 -6.40
CA GLU A 178 7.43 7.16 -7.16
C GLU A 178 6.18 6.42 -7.64
N VAL A 179 6.36 5.20 -8.15
CA VAL A 179 5.27 4.33 -8.60
C VAL A 179 4.32 4.00 -7.43
N SER A 180 4.88 3.68 -6.26
CA SER A 180 4.10 3.44 -5.04
C SER A 180 3.31 4.68 -4.63
N HIS A 181 3.95 5.86 -4.64
CA HIS A 181 3.25 7.11 -4.32
C HIS A 181 2.10 7.42 -5.31
N ARG A 182 2.30 7.21 -6.60
CA ARG A 182 1.24 7.40 -7.62
C ARG A 182 0.08 6.43 -7.40
N LEU A 183 0.39 5.16 -7.08
CA LEU A 183 -0.64 4.19 -6.72
C LEU A 183 -1.43 4.62 -5.48
N GLN A 184 -0.76 5.18 -4.47
CA GLN A 184 -1.40 5.71 -3.27
C GLN A 184 -2.38 6.84 -3.61
N VAL A 185 -1.96 7.81 -4.42
CA VAL A 185 -2.81 8.95 -4.83
C VAL A 185 -4.04 8.45 -5.61
N GLU A 186 -3.84 7.58 -6.58
CA GLU A 186 -4.94 7.01 -7.38
C GLU A 186 -5.92 6.23 -6.51
N LEU A 187 -5.41 5.41 -5.59
CA LEU A 187 -6.24 4.67 -4.66
C LEU A 187 -6.98 5.58 -3.68
N GLN A 188 -6.34 6.65 -3.20
CA GLN A 188 -6.99 7.62 -2.31
C GLN A 188 -8.17 8.31 -2.98
N GLU A 189 -8.07 8.68 -4.26
CA GLU A 189 -9.18 9.27 -5.02
C GLU A 189 -10.37 8.30 -5.15
N ARG A 190 -10.09 7.01 -5.38
CA ARG A 190 -11.12 5.98 -5.54
C ARG A 190 -11.75 5.59 -4.20
N LEU A 191 -10.92 5.34 -3.19
CA LEU A 191 -11.34 4.82 -1.88
C LEU A 191 -11.87 5.92 -0.94
N GLY A 192 -11.56 7.18 -1.21
CA GLY A 192 -12.09 8.32 -0.45
C GLY A 192 -13.62 8.34 -0.42
N ARG A 193 -14.28 7.90 -1.50
CA ARG A 193 -15.76 7.81 -1.59
C ARG A 193 -16.36 6.76 -0.65
N ALA A 194 -15.56 5.81 -0.19
CA ALA A 194 -15.96 4.79 0.77
C ALA A 194 -15.49 5.13 2.21
N GLY A 195 -15.12 6.37 2.47
CA GLY A 195 -14.65 6.81 3.78
C GLY A 195 -13.35 6.15 4.23
N VAL A 196 -12.52 5.72 3.29
CA VAL A 196 -11.26 5.01 3.53
C VAL A 196 -10.08 5.93 3.24
N GLU A 197 -9.11 5.95 4.15
CA GLU A 197 -7.82 6.59 3.98
C GLU A 197 -6.75 5.54 3.65
N VAL A 198 -6.01 5.77 2.57
CA VAL A 198 -4.86 4.95 2.18
C VAL A 198 -3.62 5.54 2.84
N ILE A 199 -3.03 4.79 3.76
CA ILE A 199 -1.85 5.22 4.51
C ILE A 199 -0.59 5.04 3.67
N GLU A 200 -0.47 3.87 3.04
CA GLU A 200 0.72 3.47 2.28
C GLU A 200 0.35 2.43 1.23
N THR A 201 1.08 2.45 0.13
CA THR A 201 1.05 1.37 -0.87
C THR A 201 2.46 0.93 -1.23
N ARG A 202 2.65 -0.35 -1.50
CA ARG A 202 3.92 -0.91 -1.98
C ARG A 202 3.65 -2.03 -2.97
N LEU A 203 4.52 -2.14 -3.97
CA LEU A 203 4.53 -3.33 -4.83
C LEU A 203 5.10 -4.50 -4.03
N SER A 204 4.36 -5.61 -3.93
CA SER A 204 4.78 -6.83 -3.22
C SER A 204 5.37 -7.87 -4.16
N HIS A 205 4.93 -7.86 -5.42
CA HIS A 205 5.43 -8.74 -6.46
C HIS A 205 5.50 -7.98 -7.78
N LEU A 206 6.62 -8.13 -8.48
CA LEU A 206 6.82 -7.57 -9.82
C LEU A 206 7.81 -8.46 -10.58
N ALA A 207 7.34 -9.13 -11.60
CA ALA A 207 8.16 -10.01 -12.43
C ALA A 207 7.60 -10.07 -13.85
N TYR A 208 8.43 -10.43 -14.82
CA TYR A 208 7.93 -10.82 -16.13
C TYR A 208 7.14 -12.14 -16.01
N ALA A 209 6.09 -12.25 -16.81
CA ALA A 209 5.34 -13.51 -16.87
C ALA A 209 6.25 -14.67 -17.31
N PRO A 210 6.05 -15.89 -16.79
CA PRO A 210 6.94 -17.04 -17.03
C PRO A 210 7.22 -17.30 -18.51
N GLU A 211 6.25 -17.01 -19.39
CA GLU A 211 6.35 -17.26 -20.83
C GLU A 211 7.46 -16.45 -21.51
N ILE A 212 7.73 -15.24 -21.02
CA ILE A 212 8.72 -14.34 -21.61
C ILE A 212 9.95 -14.10 -20.73
N ALA A 213 9.94 -14.57 -19.47
CA ALA A 213 10.98 -14.28 -18.50
C ALA A 213 12.37 -14.68 -19.03
N GLY A 214 12.51 -15.85 -19.65
CA GLY A 214 13.78 -16.31 -20.25
C GLY A 214 14.25 -15.48 -21.43
N ALA A 215 13.33 -14.97 -22.25
CA ALA A 215 13.69 -14.11 -23.38
C ALA A 215 14.12 -12.72 -22.89
N MET A 216 13.42 -12.16 -21.89
CA MET A 216 13.74 -10.88 -21.30
C MET A 216 15.06 -10.90 -20.52
N LEU A 217 15.36 -12.00 -19.83
CA LEU A 217 16.65 -12.18 -19.17
C LEU A 217 17.80 -12.12 -20.20
N ARG A 218 17.67 -12.83 -21.33
CA ARG A 218 18.68 -12.78 -22.40
C ARG A 218 18.82 -11.36 -22.99
N ARG A 219 17.71 -10.66 -23.18
CA ARG A 219 17.73 -9.26 -23.64
C ARG A 219 18.46 -8.36 -22.64
N GLN A 220 18.17 -8.46 -21.35
CA GLN A 220 18.86 -7.70 -20.30
C GLN A 220 20.36 -8.01 -20.26
N GLN A 221 20.75 -9.29 -20.37
CA GLN A 221 22.15 -9.70 -20.46
C GLN A 221 22.84 -9.08 -21.67
N ALA A 222 22.22 -9.13 -22.84
CA ALA A 222 22.79 -8.53 -24.05
C ALA A 222 22.93 -7.00 -23.90
N SER A 223 21.93 -6.32 -23.39
CA SER A 223 21.99 -4.86 -23.13
C SER A 223 23.08 -4.52 -22.11
N ALA A 224 23.22 -5.30 -21.04
CA ALA A 224 24.26 -5.09 -20.03
C ALA A 224 25.67 -5.28 -20.62
N VAL A 225 25.87 -6.29 -21.48
CA VAL A 225 27.15 -6.50 -22.16
C VAL A 225 27.48 -5.32 -23.09
N VAL A 226 26.51 -4.85 -23.87
CA VAL A 226 26.71 -3.68 -24.76
C VAL A 226 27.03 -2.43 -23.94
N ALA A 227 26.27 -2.15 -22.87
CA ALA A 227 26.51 -1.00 -22.00
C ALA A 227 27.90 -1.06 -21.35
N ALA A 228 28.33 -2.23 -20.87
CA ALA A 228 29.68 -2.44 -20.32
C ALA A 228 30.75 -2.19 -21.36
N ARG A 229 30.60 -2.69 -22.59
CA ARG A 229 31.54 -2.47 -23.67
C ARG A 229 31.62 -0.98 -24.08
N THR A 230 30.50 -0.29 -24.16
CA THR A 230 30.48 1.15 -24.43
C THR A 230 31.28 1.90 -23.38
N LYS A 231 31.08 1.59 -22.09
CA LYS A 231 31.85 2.21 -20.99
C LYS A 231 33.38 1.91 -21.07
N ILE A 232 33.75 0.68 -21.46
CA ILE A 232 35.16 0.30 -21.67
C ILE A 232 35.76 1.13 -22.81
N VAL A 233 35.04 1.25 -23.94
CA VAL A 233 35.54 2.02 -25.11
C VAL A 233 35.65 3.50 -24.77
N GLU A 234 34.66 4.11 -24.14
CA GLU A 234 34.70 5.50 -23.67
C GLU A 234 35.92 5.75 -22.75
N GLY A 235 36.09 4.85 -21.76
CA GLY A 235 37.23 4.90 -20.84
C GLY A 235 38.59 4.72 -21.57
N ALA A 236 38.66 3.79 -22.51
CA ALA A 236 39.88 3.55 -23.30
C ALA A 236 40.24 4.77 -24.14
N VAL A 237 39.28 5.40 -24.83
CA VAL A 237 39.49 6.61 -25.60
C VAL A 237 40.01 7.74 -24.70
N GLY A 238 39.41 7.98 -23.55
CA GLY A 238 39.87 8.98 -22.59
C GLY A 238 41.27 8.70 -22.05
N MET A 239 41.61 7.44 -21.77
CA MET A 239 42.98 7.06 -21.35
C MET A 239 44.02 7.28 -22.46
N VAL A 240 43.68 6.97 -23.70
CA VAL A 240 44.57 7.21 -24.86
C VAL A 240 44.80 8.72 -25.08
N GLU A 241 43.75 9.53 -24.96
CA GLU A 241 43.84 10.99 -25.06
C GLU A 241 44.77 11.56 -23.98
N LEU A 242 44.58 11.13 -22.72
CA LEU A 242 45.44 11.53 -21.61
C LEU A 242 46.92 11.12 -21.84
N ALA A 243 47.16 9.92 -22.37
CA ALA A 243 48.50 9.44 -22.68
C ALA A 243 49.16 10.28 -23.76
N LEU A 244 48.45 10.61 -24.84
CA LEU A 244 48.95 11.46 -25.92
C LEU A 244 49.29 12.88 -25.46
N VAL A 245 48.40 13.49 -24.67
CA VAL A 245 48.62 14.82 -24.08
C VAL A 245 49.81 14.79 -23.13
N GLY A 246 49.93 13.75 -22.31
CA GLY A 246 51.08 13.57 -21.39
C GLY A 246 52.40 13.46 -22.11
N LEU A 247 52.49 12.65 -23.16
CA LEU A 247 53.69 12.48 -23.98
C LEU A 247 54.05 13.76 -24.73
N GLY A 248 53.08 14.49 -25.25
CA GLY A 248 53.30 15.78 -25.91
C GLY A 248 53.86 16.87 -24.98
N ARG A 249 53.45 16.88 -23.71
CA ARG A 249 53.93 17.83 -22.68
C ARG A 249 55.36 17.55 -22.24
N THR A 250 55.77 16.29 -22.16
CA THR A 250 57.10 15.91 -21.68
C THR A 250 58.15 16.05 -22.74
N GLY A 251 57.78 16.20 -24.01
CA GLY A 251 58.71 16.36 -25.13
C GLY A 251 59.65 15.16 -25.33
N LEU A 252 59.49 14.07 -24.64
CA LEU A 252 60.34 12.88 -24.61
C LEU A 252 60.34 12.12 -25.94
N VAL A 253 59.26 12.24 -26.72
CA VAL A 253 59.11 11.54 -28.01
C VAL A 253 58.50 12.50 -29.03
N GLN A 254 59.16 12.79 -30.15
CA GLN A 254 58.52 13.42 -31.29
C GLN A 254 57.78 12.37 -32.10
N LEU A 255 56.45 12.32 -31.93
CA LEU A 255 55.56 11.41 -32.65
C LEU A 255 55.04 12.14 -33.91
N ASP A 256 55.30 11.60 -35.07
CA ASP A 256 54.61 11.96 -36.31
C ASP A 256 53.16 11.39 -36.26
N GLU A 257 52.33 11.85 -37.17
CA GLU A 257 50.88 11.45 -37.15
C GLU A 257 50.74 9.95 -37.42
N GLU A 258 51.58 9.31 -38.18
CA GLU A 258 51.55 7.88 -38.48
C GLU A 258 51.89 7.04 -37.24
N ARG A 259 52.89 7.43 -36.48
CA ARG A 259 53.30 6.77 -35.23
C ARG A 259 52.24 6.99 -34.13
N LYS A 260 51.63 8.19 -34.08
CA LYS A 260 50.48 8.42 -33.16
C LYS A 260 49.32 7.49 -33.48
N ALA A 261 48.95 7.37 -34.76
CA ALA A 261 47.86 6.49 -35.19
C ALA A 261 48.13 5.01 -34.84
N ALA A 262 49.36 4.55 -35.07
CA ALA A 262 49.75 3.19 -34.71
C ALA A 262 49.73 2.95 -33.20
N MET A 263 50.18 3.91 -32.39
CA MET A 263 50.15 3.83 -30.94
C MET A 263 48.71 3.84 -30.40
N VAL A 264 47.83 4.70 -30.92
CA VAL A 264 46.41 4.74 -30.57
C VAL A 264 45.73 3.40 -30.86
N SER A 265 45.96 2.85 -32.06
CA SER A 265 45.42 1.55 -32.46
C SER A 265 45.86 0.42 -31.50
N ASN A 266 47.16 0.36 -31.19
CA ASN A 266 47.69 -0.66 -30.27
C ASN A 266 47.17 -0.50 -28.84
N LEU A 267 47.08 0.72 -28.31
CA LEU A 267 46.54 0.98 -26.99
C LEU A 267 45.05 0.63 -26.92
N LEU A 268 44.25 0.99 -27.92
CA LEU A 268 42.82 0.64 -27.95
C LEU A 268 42.60 -0.88 -28.03
N VAL A 269 43.40 -1.61 -28.79
CA VAL A 269 43.32 -3.08 -28.82
C VAL A 269 43.59 -3.67 -27.45
N VAL A 270 44.62 -3.20 -26.75
CA VAL A 270 44.98 -3.68 -25.41
C VAL A 270 43.90 -3.31 -24.38
N LEU A 271 43.42 -2.06 -24.40
CA LEU A 271 42.48 -1.53 -23.42
C LEU A 271 41.05 -2.06 -23.62
N CYS A 272 40.66 -2.37 -24.86
CA CYS A 272 39.30 -2.90 -25.17
C CYS A 272 39.27 -4.42 -25.26
N SER A 273 40.39 -5.13 -25.09
CA SER A 273 40.49 -6.59 -25.13
C SER A 273 39.78 -7.20 -23.90
N GLU A 274 39.12 -8.35 -24.10
CA GLU A 274 38.56 -9.16 -23.00
C GLU A 274 39.64 -9.97 -22.26
N HIS A 275 40.77 -10.22 -22.89
CA HIS A 275 41.90 -10.96 -22.33
C HIS A 275 43.09 -10.03 -22.05
N ALA A 276 43.78 -10.35 -20.98
CA ALA A 276 45.05 -9.63 -20.70
C ALA A 276 46.01 -9.75 -21.89
N ALA A 277 46.58 -8.62 -22.34
CA ALA A 277 47.55 -8.65 -23.39
C ALA A 277 48.85 -9.32 -22.91
N GLU A 278 49.25 -10.39 -23.58
CA GLU A 278 50.57 -11.02 -23.33
C GLU A 278 51.63 -10.30 -24.18
N PRO A 279 52.64 -9.67 -23.54
CA PRO A 279 53.70 -8.99 -24.29
C PRO A 279 54.57 -10.02 -25.01
N VAL A 280 54.57 -9.99 -26.33
CA VAL A 280 55.51 -10.75 -27.15
C VAL A 280 56.75 -9.87 -27.37
N ILE A 281 57.83 -10.20 -26.68
CA ILE A 281 59.12 -9.49 -26.87
C ILE A 281 59.88 -10.19 -28.00
N ASN A 282 60.05 -9.47 -29.08
CA ASN A 282 60.95 -9.91 -30.14
C ASN A 282 62.41 -9.66 -29.69
N ALA A 283 63.08 -10.72 -29.25
CA ALA A 283 64.48 -10.63 -28.76
C ALA A 283 65.49 -10.39 -29.83
N GLY A 284 65.09 -10.15 -31.08
CA GLY A 284 66.00 -9.98 -32.23
C GLY A 284 66.66 -11.29 -32.60
N THR A 285 67.05 -11.36 -33.86
CA THR A 285 67.99 -12.41 -34.36
C THR A 285 69.40 -12.07 -33.87
N LEU A 286 69.93 -12.94 -33.05
CA LEU A 286 71.30 -12.82 -32.51
C LEU A 286 72.40 -13.00 -33.59
N TYR A 287 72.07 -13.01 -34.88
CA TYR A 287 73.03 -13.08 -35.98
C TYR A 287 72.75 -11.96 -36.98
N PRO A 288 73.84 -11.27 -37.41
CA PRO A 288 73.80 -10.23 -38.47
C PRO A 288 73.46 -10.80 -39.86
#